data_9e950475708f6e7ec9ba9638737926ce
#
_entry.id   9e950475708f6e7ec9ba9638737926ce
#
_cell.length_a   1.000
_cell.length_b   1.000
_cell.length_c   1.000
_cell.angle_alpha   90.00
_cell.angle_beta   90.00
_cell.angle_gamma   90.00
#
_symmetry.space_group_name_H-M   'P 1'
#
loop_
_entity.id
_entity.type
_entity.pdbx_description
1 polymer ?
#
loop_
_entity_poly.entity_id
_entity_poly.type
_entity_poly.pdbx_seq_one_letter_code
_entity_poly.pdbx_strand_id
1 'polypeptide(L)'
;MPLDSESRWRLVRRNKQKPAAAEVGEVTIRRVNVEDLLEISEIYNYYVRNSVVTFDLEPLTLADWQSKFDYLKQLELPFITAISPGGQLLGFAYVAPWRQKAAYRRTVEDSIYLRPAATGKRAGTKLLETLIAESKAAGVKEIVAVISDKGAEASIALHERFGFKHQGHLGKVGFKFGRWLGTVLMQKSL
;
A
#
# COMPACT_ATOMS: atom_id res chain seq x y z
N MET A 1 -34.69 -36.75 14.73
CA MET A 1 -34.91 -36.85 13.28
C MET A 1 -33.83 -36.00 12.57
N PRO A 2 -33.04 -36.55 11.66
CA PRO A 2 -32.11 -35.73 10.88
C PRO A 2 -32.91 -34.89 9.88
N LEU A 3 -32.54 -33.62 9.75
CA LEU A 3 -33.10 -32.70 8.75
C LEU A 3 -32.85 -33.25 7.34
N ASP A 4 -33.88 -33.20 6.49
CA ASP A 4 -33.78 -33.60 5.10
C ASP A 4 -32.83 -32.72 4.29
N SER A 5 -32.44 -33.20 3.11
CA SER A 5 -31.47 -32.52 2.23
C SER A 5 -31.94 -31.14 1.76
N GLU A 6 -33.26 -30.92 1.59
CA GLU A 6 -33.80 -29.61 1.19
C GLU A 6 -33.74 -28.58 2.32
N SER A 7 -33.96 -28.99 3.55
CA SER A 7 -33.83 -28.11 4.72
C SER A 7 -32.38 -27.67 4.94
N ARG A 8 -31.38 -28.52 4.64
CA ARG A 8 -29.96 -28.16 4.65
C ARG A 8 -29.62 -27.09 3.60
N TRP A 9 -30.16 -27.22 2.40
CA TRP A 9 -29.92 -26.25 1.30
C TRP A 9 -30.57 -24.90 1.57
N ARG A 10 -31.70 -24.84 2.26
CA ARG A 10 -32.37 -23.59 2.66
C ARG A 10 -31.55 -22.86 3.73
N LEU A 11 -30.91 -23.55 4.67
CA LEU A 11 -30.05 -22.97 5.69
C LEU A 11 -28.75 -22.42 5.07
N VAL A 12 -28.14 -23.10 4.10
CA VAL A 12 -26.96 -22.62 3.37
C VAL A 12 -27.26 -21.39 2.50
N ARG A 13 -28.45 -21.30 1.91
CA ARG A 13 -28.88 -20.11 1.13
C ARG A 13 -29.16 -18.89 2.02
N ARG A 14 -29.50 -19.06 3.29
CA ARG A 14 -29.79 -17.98 4.22
C ARG A 14 -28.57 -17.25 4.74
N ASN A 15 -27.39 -17.85 4.61
CA ASN A 15 -26.11 -17.28 5.08
C ASN A 15 -25.25 -16.67 3.96
N LYS A 16 -25.79 -16.45 2.76
CA LYS A 16 -25.19 -15.49 1.84
C LYS A 16 -25.51 -14.10 2.38
N GLN A 17 -24.61 -13.56 3.19
CA GLN A 17 -24.63 -12.13 3.50
C GLN A 17 -24.79 -11.39 2.18
N LYS A 18 -25.88 -10.63 2.09
CA LYS A 18 -26.10 -9.66 1.01
C LYS A 18 -24.80 -8.85 0.91
N PRO A 19 -24.17 -8.73 -0.27
CA PRO A 19 -23.02 -7.84 -0.37
C PRO A 19 -23.46 -6.50 0.18
N ALA A 20 -22.67 -5.96 1.12
CA ALA A 20 -22.93 -4.63 1.67
C ALA A 20 -23.21 -3.70 0.50
N ALA A 21 -24.30 -2.94 0.59
CA ALA A 21 -24.65 -1.95 -0.43
C ALA A 21 -23.40 -1.15 -0.74
N ALA A 22 -23.08 -0.99 -2.05
CA ALA A 22 -21.91 -0.23 -2.45
C ALA A 22 -22.02 1.13 -1.77
N GLU A 23 -21.02 1.47 -0.92
CA GLU A 23 -20.96 2.75 -0.25
C GLU A 23 -21.00 3.85 -1.30
N VAL A 24 -22.08 4.64 -1.30
CA VAL A 24 -22.25 5.76 -2.22
C VAL A 24 -21.40 6.92 -1.68
N GLY A 25 -20.36 7.28 -2.43
CA GLY A 25 -19.46 8.37 -2.05
C GLY A 25 -18.05 8.21 -2.61
N GLU A 26 -17.25 9.22 -2.43
CA GLU A 26 -15.87 9.20 -2.89
C GLU A 26 -14.88 8.80 -1.79
N VAL A 27 -13.81 8.09 -2.18
CA VAL A 27 -12.65 7.85 -1.32
C VAL A 27 -12.00 9.19 -0.97
N THR A 28 -11.78 9.44 0.30
CA THR A 28 -11.10 10.64 0.83
C THR A 28 -9.65 10.31 1.13
N ILE A 29 -8.72 11.19 0.74
CA ILE A 29 -7.31 11.10 1.12
C ILE A 29 -7.04 12.13 2.21
N ARG A 30 -6.32 11.72 3.27
CA ARG A 30 -5.88 12.61 4.34
C ARG A 30 -4.53 12.17 4.90
N ARG A 31 -3.88 13.06 5.66
CA ARG A 31 -2.69 12.71 6.43
C ARG A 31 -3.01 11.63 7.46
N VAL A 32 -2.02 10.77 7.74
CA VAL A 32 -2.10 9.75 8.79
C VAL A 32 -2.16 10.42 10.17
N ASN A 33 -3.02 9.89 11.03
CA ASN A 33 -3.04 10.16 12.46
C ASN A 33 -2.47 8.97 13.23
N VAL A 34 -2.11 9.16 14.48
CA VAL A 34 -1.55 8.09 15.33
C VAL A 34 -2.53 6.91 15.47
N GLU A 35 -3.82 7.21 15.53
CA GLU A 35 -4.90 6.22 15.65
C GLU A 35 -4.99 5.28 14.43
N ASP A 36 -4.51 5.71 13.27
CA ASP A 36 -4.52 4.90 12.04
C ASP A 36 -3.44 3.80 12.05
N LEU A 37 -2.41 3.94 12.88
CA LEU A 37 -1.21 3.09 12.83
C LEU A 37 -1.51 1.61 13.07
N LEU A 38 -2.55 1.30 13.85
CA LEU A 38 -2.97 -0.08 14.07
C LEU A 38 -3.49 -0.71 12.77
N GLU A 39 -4.41 -0.04 12.06
CA GLU A 39 -4.94 -0.53 10.81
C GLU A 39 -3.89 -0.54 9.69
N ILE A 40 -2.98 0.43 9.67
CA ILE A 40 -1.83 0.46 8.76
C ILE A 40 -0.93 -0.76 8.99
N SER A 41 -0.61 -1.07 10.26
CA SER A 41 0.16 -2.26 10.64
C SER A 41 -0.54 -3.55 10.18
N GLU A 42 -1.85 -3.67 10.36
CA GLU A 42 -2.62 -4.82 9.92
C GLU A 42 -2.54 -5.03 8.40
N ILE A 43 -2.74 -3.95 7.62
CA ILE A 43 -2.65 -3.99 6.15
C ILE A 43 -1.26 -4.43 5.72
N TYR A 44 -0.21 -3.80 6.24
CA TYR A 44 1.16 -4.14 5.86
C TYR A 44 1.53 -5.58 6.23
N ASN A 45 1.21 -5.98 7.46
CA ASN A 45 1.54 -7.30 7.98
C ASN A 45 0.76 -8.43 7.28
N TYR A 46 -0.40 -8.14 6.69
CA TYR A 46 -1.05 -9.07 5.77
C TYR A 46 -0.12 -9.40 4.59
N TYR A 47 0.50 -8.41 3.96
CA TYR A 47 1.42 -8.62 2.83
C TYR A 47 2.73 -9.26 3.26
N VAL A 48 3.26 -8.94 4.45
CA VAL A 48 4.44 -9.62 5.00
C VAL A 48 4.21 -11.12 5.08
N ARG A 49 3.05 -11.55 5.60
CA ARG A 49 2.74 -12.98 5.82
C ARG A 49 2.28 -13.72 4.57
N ASN A 50 1.66 -13.04 3.60
CA ASN A 50 0.90 -13.70 2.53
C ASN A 50 1.39 -13.36 1.12
N SER A 51 2.40 -12.50 0.96
CA SER A 51 2.77 -11.97 -0.35
C SER A 51 4.28 -11.74 -0.49
N VAL A 52 4.73 -11.63 -1.72
CA VAL A 52 6.10 -11.28 -2.09
C VAL A 52 6.23 -9.81 -2.51
N VAL A 53 5.18 -9.01 -2.41
CA VAL A 53 5.22 -7.58 -2.78
C VAL A 53 6.00 -6.73 -1.76
N THR A 54 6.22 -7.22 -0.55
CA THR A 54 7.20 -6.70 0.40
C THR A 54 8.22 -7.77 0.74
N PHE A 55 9.46 -7.35 0.96
CA PHE A 55 10.58 -8.25 1.27
C PHE A 55 10.82 -8.40 2.79
N ASP A 56 10.03 -7.73 3.62
CA ASP A 56 10.05 -7.99 5.06
C ASP A 56 9.64 -9.44 5.32
N LEU A 57 10.39 -10.10 6.19
CA LEU A 57 10.15 -11.48 6.59
C LEU A 57 9.29 -11.57 7.83
N GLU A 58 9.45 -10.61 8.75
CA GLU A 58 8.74 -10.54 10.02
C GLU A 58 7.77 -9.36 10.04
N PRO A 59 6.59 -9.51 10.64
CA PRO A 59 5.64 -8.43 10.82
C PRO A 59 6.23 -7.27 11.61
N LEU A 60 5.94 -6.04 11.17
CA LEU A 60 6.29 -4.84 11.91
C LEU A 60 5.36 -4.67 13.12
N THR A 61 5.94 -4.24 14.24
CA THR A 61 5.20 -3.91 15.45
C THR A 61 4.54 -2.53 15.35
N LEU A 62 3.60 -2.24 16.25
CA LEU A 62 3.03 -0.89 16.36
C LEU A 62 4.11 0.15 16.73
N ALA A 63 5.12 -0.22 17.53
CA ALA A 63 6.24 0.65 17.88
C ALA A 63 7.12 0.98 16.66
N ASP A 64 7.31 0.04 15.72
CA ASP A 64 8.02 0.30 14.46
C ASP A 64 7.26 1.32 13.61
N TRP A 65 5.93 1.18 13.53
CA TRP A 65 5.07 2.13 12.82
C TRP A 65 5.03 3.51 13.48
N GLN A 66 5.00 3.57 14.82
CA GLN A 66 5.10 4.84 15.55
C GLN A 66 6.44 5.54 15.25
N SER A 67 7.54 4.80 15.30
CA SER A 67 8.88 5.34 14.98
C SER A 67 8.96 5.86 13.54
N LYS A 68 8.37 5.13 12.58
CA LYS A 68 8.29 5.57 11.19
C LYS A 68 7.44 6.83 11.04
N PHE A 69 6.27 6.88 11.69
CA PHE A 69 5.38 8.03 11.67
C PHE A 69 6.09 9.30 12.20
N ASP A 70 6.74 9.19 13.36
CA ASP A 70 7.46 10.31 13.97
C ASP A 70 8.63 10.77 13.08
N TYR A 71 9.38 9.83 12.49
CA TYR A 71 10.48 10.12 11.57
C TYR A 71 10.01 10.87 10.32
N LEU A 72 8.95 10.37 9.65
CA LEU A 72 8.41 11.03 8.46
C LEU A 72 7.80 12.40 8.77
N LYS A 73 7.15 12.53 9.93
CA LYS A 73 6.62 13.80 10.43
C LYS A 73 7.73 14.82 10.69
N GLN A 74 8.84 14.41 11.30
CA GLN A 74 10.01 15.27 11.51
C GLN A 74 10.62 15.76 10.20
N LEU A 75 10.60 14.94 9.15
CA LEU A 75 11.09 15.29 7.82
C LEU A 75 10.06 16.06 6.97
N GLU A 76 8.86 16.29 7.49
CA GLU A 76 7.72 16.89 6.77
C GLU A 76 7.33 16.14 5.48
N LEU A 77 7.69 14.86 5.40
CA LEU A 77 7.36 14.01 4.26
C LEU A 77 5.91 13.49 4.32
N PRO A 78 5.23 13.31 3.19
CA PRO A 78 3.86 12.83 3.16
C PRO A 78 3.74 11.38 3.65
N PHE A 79 2.80 11.16 4.57
CA PHE A 79 2.27 9.88 5.00
C PHE A 79 0.75 10.01 5.06
N ILE A 80 0.06 9.35 4.13
CA ILE A 80 -1.36 9.57 3.83
C ILE A 80 -2.16 8.27 3.83
N THR A 81 -3.45 8.36 4.12
CA THR A 81 -4.42 7.26 4.09
C THR A 81 -5.55 7.54 3.11
N ALA A 82 -6.12 6.46 2.58
CA ALA A 82 -7.37 6.46 1.82
C ALA A 82 -8.49 5.93 2.71
N ILE A 83 -9.54 6.72 2.87
CA ILE A 83 -10.70 6.42 3.72
C ILE A 83 -11.94 6.23 2.83
N SER A 84 -12.70 5.17 3.07
CA SER A 84 -13.98 4.94 2.40
C SER A 84 -15.04 5.94 2.85
N PRO A 85 -16.16 6.10 2.12
CA PRO A 85 -17.30 6.90 2.58
C PRO A 85 -17.87 6.45 3.92
N GLY A 86 -17.75 5.17 4.26
CA GLY A 86 -18.15 4.61 5.55
C GLY A 86 -17.11 4.74 6.66
N GLY A 87 -15.97 5.44 6.42
CA GLY A 87 -14.94 5.69 7.42
C GLY A 87 -13.88 4.59 7.55
N GLN A 88 -13.91 3.53 6.73
CA GLN A 88 -12.93 2.46 6.76
C GLN A 88 -11.62 2.89 6.11
N LEU A 89 -10.47 2.59 6.73
CA LEU A 89 -9.16 2.77 6.13
C LEU A 89 -8.95 1.70 5.03
N LEU A 90 -8.85 2.15 3.78
CA LEU A 90 -8.72 1.30 2.59
C LEU A 90 -7.26 1.01 2.23
N GLY A 91 -6.34 1.87 2.64
CA GLY A 91 -4.94 1.76 2.33
C GLY A 91 -4.17 3.00 2.75
N PHE A 92 -2.87 2.96 2.54
CA PHE A 92 -1.97 4.04 2.88
C PHE A 92 -0.82 4.16 1.89
N ALA A 93 -0.17 5.33 1.88
CA ALA A 93 1.04 5.57 1.13
C ALA A 93 1.93 6.56 1.87
N TYR A 94 3.23 6.43 1.69
CA TYR A 94 4.23 7.37 2.20
C TYR A 94 5.43 7.44 1.28
N VAL A 95 6.26 8.48 1.48
CA VAL A 95 7.61 8.51 0.94
C VAL A 95 8.62 8.58 2.07
N ALA A 96 9.77 7.97 1.86
CA ALA A 96 10.90 8.00 2.79
C ALA A 96 12.19 8.36 2.03
N PRO A 97 13.24 8.87 2.70
CA PRO A 97 14.52 9.17 2.06
C PRO A 97 15.07 7.94 1.32
N TRP A 98 15.43 8.12 0.05
CA TRP A 98 16.00 7.04 -0.78
C TRP A 98 17.31 6.48 -0.22
N ARG A 99 18.21 7.34 0.23
CA ARG A 99 19.53 6.99 0.76
C ARG A 99 19.97 8.03 1.80
N GLN A 100 20.88 7.63 2.70
CA GLN A 100 21.29 8.47 3.82
C GLN A 100 22.28 9.59 3.46
N LYS A 101 23.03 9.48 2.33
CA LYS A 101 24.01 10.51 1.96
C LYS A 101 23.31 11.81 1.54
N ALA A 102 23.84 12.96 1.96
CA ALA A 102 23.25 14.29 1.76
C ALA A 102 22.91 14.64 0.30
N ALA A 103 23.66 14.12 -0.68
CA ALA A 103 23.36 14.34 -2.09
C ALA A 103 22.00 13.78 -2.52
N TYR A 104 21.45 12.78 -1.81
CA TYR A 104 20.14 12.18 -2.09
C TYR A 104 18.97 12.89 -1.39
N ARG A 105 19.20 13.99 -0.66
CA ARG A 105 18.17 14.66 0.17
C ARG A 105 16.88 15.06 -0.55
N ARG A 106 16.89 15.14 -1.87
CA ARG A 106 15.70 15.48 -2.69
C ARG A 106 15.11 14.29 -3.44
N THR A 107 15.62 13.09 -3.15
CA THR A 107 15.14 11.83 -3.73
C THR A 107 14.52 10.99 -2.63
N VAL A 108 13.33 10.48 -2.90
CA VAL A 108 12.59 9.62 -1.96
C VAL A 108 12.20 8.31 -2.64
N GLU A 109 11.94 7.29 -1.82
CA GLU A 109 11.28 6.06 -2.23
C GLU A 109 9.82 6.10 -1.78
N ASP A 110 8.89 5.72 -2.64
CA ASP A 110 7.50 5.60 -2.28
C ASP A 110 7.12 4.18 -1.86
N SER A 111 6.07 4.11 -1.07
CA SER A 111 5.42 2.86 -0.66
C SER A 111 3.91 3.05 -0.69
N ILE A 112 3.19 2.09 -1.25
CA ILE A 112 1.74 2.12 -1.36
C ILE A 112 1.16 0.73 -1.11
N TYR A 113 0.21 0.64 -0.18
CA TYR A 113 -0.45 -0.61 0.21
C TYR A 113 -1.95 -0.38 0.38
N LEU A 114 -2.75 -1.31 -0.14
CA LEU A 114 -4.21 -1.30 -0.03
C LEU A 114 -4.68 -2.55 0.71
N ARG A 115 -5.80 -2.46 1.42
CA ARG A 115 -6.51 -3.67 1.83
C ARG A 115 -6.84 -4.51 0.58
N PRO A 116 -6.67 -5.84 0.61
CA PRO A 116 -6.98 -6.69 -0.56
C PRO A 116 -8.38 -6.44 -1.12
N ALA A 117 -9.39 -6.25 -0.26
CA ALA A 117 -10.76 -5.96 -0.65
C ALA A 117 -10.98 -4.55 -1.24
N ALA A 118 -9.99 -3.65 -1.13
CA ALA A 118 -10.05 -2.28 -1.64
C ALA A 118 -9.35 -2.11 -3.00
N THR A 119 -8.70 -3.16 -3.51
CA THR A 119 -8.07 -3.13 -4.84
C THR A 119 -9.12 -2.93 -5.94
N GLY A 120 -8.76 -2.26 -7.03
CA GLY A 120 -9.68 -1.96 -8.14
C GLY A 120 -10.70 -0.83 -7.89
N LYS A 121 -10.77 -0.26 -6.69
CA LYS A 121 -11.73 0.80 -6.29
C LYS A 121 -11.16 2.23 -6.40
N ARG A 122 -10.17 2.46 -7.23
CA ARG A 122 -9.49 3.77 -7.44
C ARG A 122 -8.72 4.32 -6.22
N ALA A 123 -8.73 3.66 -5.07
CA ALA A 123 -8.02 4.13 -3.87
C ALA A 123 -6.51 4.29 -4.13
N GLY A 124 -5.87 3.32 -4.80
CA GLY A 124 -4.46 3.40 -5.18
C GLY A 124 -4.15 4.56 -6.12
N THR A 125 -5.04 4.83 -7.07
CA THR A 125 -4.91 5.99 -7.99
C THR A 125 -4.92 7.30 -7.22
N LYS A 126 -5.90 7.51 -6.33
CA LYS A 126 -6.00 8.72 -5.51
C LYS A 126 -4.82 8.86 -4.54
N LEU A 127 -4.38 7.73 -3.93
CA LEU A 127 -3.21 7.74 -3.04
C LEU A 127 -1.94 8.18 -3.78
N LEU A 128 -1.63 7.57 -4.93
CA LEU A 128 -0.40 7.90 -5.66
C LEU A 128 -0.45 9.32 -6.22
N GLU A 129 -1.60 9.77 -6.74
CA GLU A 129 -1.80 11.16 -7.20
C GLU A 129 -1.52 12.16 -6.09
N THR A 130 -2.15 11.98 -4.92
CA THR A 130 -1.96 12.86 -3.76
C THR A 130 -0.52 12.78 -3.23
N LEU A 131 0.07 11.58 -3.17
CA LEU A 131 1.44 11.39 -2.72
C LEU A 131 2.45 12.16 -3.58
N ILE A 132 2.28 12.12 -4.90
CA ILE A 132 3.12 12.86 -5.86
C ILE A 132 2.98 14.37 -5.63
N ALA A 133 1.74 14.87 -5.51
CA ALA A 133 1.47 16.29 -5.30
C ALA A 133 2.07 16.80 -3.98
N GLU A 134 1.86 16.07 -2.88
CA GLU A 134 2.39 16.45 -1.57
C GLU A 134 3.91 16.32 -1.49
N SER A 135 4.51 15.31 -2.14
CA SER A 135 5.97 15.18 -2.24
C SER A 135 6.59 16.36 -2.97
N LYS A 136 5.97 16.80 -4.07
CA LYS A 136 6.40 18.00 -4.79
C LYS A 136 6.33 19.26 -3.92
N ALA A 137 5.23 19.42 -3.17
CA ALA A 137 5.05 20.53 -2.23
C ALA A 137 6.09 20.51 -1.09
N ALA A 138 6.51 19.33 -0.64
CA ALA A 138 7.59 19.14 0.35
C ALA A 138 9.00 19.35 -0.23
N GLY A 139 9.15 19.74 -1.50
CA GLY A 139 10.44 20.06 -2.12
C GLY A 139 11.20 18.85 -2.66
N VAL A 140 10.58 17.66 -2.68
CA VAL A 140 11.12 16.46 -3.35
C VAL A 140 11.24 16.73 -4.85
N LYS A 141 12.27 16.18 -5.48
CA LYS A 141 12.52 16.30 -6.93
C LYS A 141 12.40 14.98 -7.67
N GLU A 142 12.74 13.88 -7.00
CA GLU A 142 12.73 12.57 -7.59
C GLU A 142 12.02 11.57 -6.67
N ILE A 143 11.12 10.77 -7.24
CA ILE A 143 10.51 9.62 -6.55
C ILE A 143 11.01 8.36 -7.25
N VAL A 144 11.55 7.43 -6.46
CA VAL A 144 11.94 6.08 -6.87
C VAL A 144 10.87 5.11 -6.35
N ALA A 145 10.40 4.23 -7.20
CA ALA A 145 9.58 3.09 -6.82
C ALA A 145 10.39 1.81 -6.94
N VAL A 146 10.45 1.03 -5.85
CA VAL A 146 11.10 -0.29 -5.82
C VAL A 146 10.00 -1.33 -5.68
N ILE A 147 9.67 -1.98 -6.78
CA ILE A 147 8.49 -2.85 -6.89
C ILE A 147 8.95 -4.30 -7.08
N SER A 148 8.37 -5.24 -6.34
CA SER A 148 8.62 -6.67 -6.57
C SER A 148 8.35 -7.05 -8.02
N ASP A 149 9.24 -7.84 -8.61
CA ASP A 149 9.10 -8.33 -9.99
C ASP A 149 8.04 -9.45 -10.12
N LYS A 150 7.41 -9.84 -9.01
CA LYS A 150 6.37 -10.88 -8.95
C LYS A 150 5.21 -10.46 -8.07
N GLY A 151 3.99 -10.62 -8.59
CA GLY A 151 2.75 -10.37 -7.87
C GLY A 151 2.46 -8.88 -7.62
N ALA A 152 3.16 -7.97 -8.30
CA ALA A 152 3.00 -6.53 -8.17
C ALA A 152 2.72 -5.83 -9.52
N GLU A 153 2.21 -6.55 -10.50
CA GLU A 153 1.92 -6.06 -11.85
C GLU A 153 0.97 -4.85 -11.83
N ALA A 154 -0.02 -4.88 -10.93
CA ALA A 154 -0.95 -3.77 -10.74
C ALA A 154 -0.25 -2.50 -10.21
N SER A 155 0.78 -2.65 -9.36
CA SER A 155 1.60 -1.54 -8.88
C SER A 155 2.44 -0.96 -10.01
N ILE A 156 3.11 -1.79 -10.80
CA ILE A 156 3.89 -1.35 -11.98
C ILE A 156 2.99 -0.55 -12.93
N ALA A 157 1.84 -1.11 -13.32
CA ALA A 157 0.91 -0.44 -14.22
C ALA A 157 0.35 0.88 -13.63
N LEU A 158 0.16 0.94 -12.31
CA LEU A 158 -0.25 2.18 -11.64
C LEU A 158 0.84 3.25 -11.77
N HIS A 159 2.09 2.94 -11.48
CA HIS A 159 3.21 3.88 -11.57
C HIS A 159 3.45 4.34 -13.02
N GLU A 160 3.37 3.44 -14.01
CA GLU A 160 3.45 3.79 -15.43
C GLU A 160 2.41 4.86 -15.82
N ARG A 161 1.15 4.69 -15.39
CA ARG A 161 0.08 5.67 -15.66
C ARG A 161 0.35 7.05 -15.08
N PHE A 162 1.12 7.14 -13.98
CA PHE A 162 1.55 8.41 -13.38
C PHE A 162 2.89 8.91 -13.91
N GLY A 163 3.40 8.29 -15.00
CA GLY A 163 4.59 8.75 -15.71
C GLY A 163 5.91 8.35 -15.05
N PHE A 164 5.91 7.36 -14.17
CA PHE A 164 7.13 6.71 -13.74
C PHE A 164 7.74 5.93 -14.91
N LYS A 165 9.05 6.03 -15.08
CA LYS A 165 9.79 5.35 -16.13
C LYS A 165 10.64 4.23 -15.54
N HIS A 166 10.69 3.10 -16.23
CA HIS A 166 11.59 2.00 -15.87
C HIS A 166 13.05 2.47 -15.91
N GLN A 167 13.80 2.15 -14.86
CA GLN A 167 15.23 2.46 -14.72
C GLN A 167 16.09 1.20 -14.64
N GLY A 168 15.49 0.06 -14.34
CA GLY A 168 16.22 -1.20 -14.28
C GLY A 168 15.45 -2.32 -13.60
N HIS A 169 16.07 -3.50 -13.60
CA HIS A 169 15.58 -4.70 -12.95
C HIS A 169 16.75 -5.43 -12.26
N LEU A 170 16.53 -5.81 -11.01
CA LEU A 170 17.47 -6.63 -10.24
C LEU A 170 16.84 -8.00 -10.01
N GLY A 171 17.34 -9.03 -10.69
CA GLY A 171 16.65 -10.31 -10.80
C GLY A 171 16.67 -11.21 -9.56
N LYS A 172 17.65 -11.07 -8.67
CA LYS A 172 17.82 -11.93 -7.48
C LYS A 172 18.44 -11.13 -6.35
N VAL A 173 17.62 -10.31 -5.68
CA VAL A 173 18.08 -9.42 -4.60
C VAL A 173 17.39 -9.69 -3.26
N GLY A 174 16.30 -10.45 -3.24
CA GLY A 174 15.60 -10.88 -2.03
C GLY A 174 15.31 -12.38 -2.04
N PHE A 175 15.17 -12.97 -0.85
CA PHE A 175 14.82 -14.38 -0.71
C PHE A 175 13.66 -14.50 0.30
N LYS A 176 12.50 -14.96 -0.15
CA LYS A 176 11.30 -15.10 0.68
C LYS A 176 10.45 -16.29 0.22
N PHE A 177 9.83 -16.99 1.16
CA PHE A 177 9.03 -18.19 0.90
C PHE A 177 9.76 -19.23 0.03
N GLY A 178 11.05 -19.46 0.33
CA GLY A 178 11.86 -20.47 -0.36
C GLY A 178 12.25 -20.14 -1.79
N ARG A 179 12.10 -18.88 -2.25
CA ARG A 179 12.44 -18.46 -3.63
C ARG A 179 13.14 -17.11 -3.70
N TRP A 180 13.97 -16.97 -4.73
CA TRP A 180 14.60 -15.71 -5.08
C TRP A 180 13.59 -14.77 -5.75
N LEU A 181 13.66 -13.52 -5.39
CA LEU A 181 12.82 -12.42 -5.86
C LEU A 181 13.70 -11.31 -6.42
N GLY A 182 13.18 -10.61 -7.42
CA GLY A 182 13.79 -9.42 -7.99
C GLY A 182 12.97 -8.17 -7.72
N THR A 183 13.51 -7.03 -8.11
CA THR A 183 12.83 -5.74 -8.06
C THR A 183 12.91 -5.03 -9.40
N VAL A 184 11.80 -4.42 -9.79
CA VAL A 184 11.71 -3.43 -10.86
C VAL A 184 11.93 -2.07 -10.23
N LEU A 185 12.85 -1.29 -10.78
CA LEU A 185 13.13 0.10 -10.39
C LEU A 185 12.45 1.03 -11.36
N MET A 186 11.62 1.92 -10.84
CA MET A 186 10.98 2.97 -11.62
C MET A 186 11.26 4.34 -10.99
N GLN A 187 11.23 5.41 -11.77
CA GLN A 187 11.55 6.76 -11.30
C GLN A 187 10.66 7.79 -11.96
N LYS A 188 10.30 8.80 -11.19
CA LYS A 188 9.56 9.98 -11.65
C LYS A 188 10.22 11.26 -11.14
N SER A 189 10.50 12.19 -12.08
CA SER A 189 10.83 13.60 -11.76
C SER A 189 9.57 14.43 -11.51
N LEU A 190 9.62 15.39 -10.54
CA LEU A 190 8.50 16.20 -10.06
C LEU A 190 8.56 17.66 -10.55
#